data_f9d2f9629224144290d8b5bcbe711e12
#
_entry.id   f9d2f9629224144290d8b5bcbe711e12
#
_cell.length_a   1.000
_cell.length_b   1.000
_cell.length_c   1.000
_cell.angle_alpha   90.00
_cell.angle_beta   90.00
_cell.angle_gamma   90.00
#
_symmetry.space_group_name_H-M   'P 1'
#
loop_
_entity.id
_entity.type
_entity.pdbx_description
1 polymer ?
#
loop_
_entity_poly.entity_id
_entity_poly.type
_entity_poly.pdbx_seq_one_letter_code
_entity_poly.pdbx_strand_id
1 'polypeptide(L)'
;MKITLVGDIFPADEFLSVGFGIRSQFEATKGERWKDNIQGITQDSDIVIGNLESPLLEPSLAAGKPDFYGSPEFARFLRECGIGVLNVANNHILEHGKGGYERTLQILEESGIAVAGNDNRVLYIHRDNCLIGIAGFCNVDLDKFDNDGCFSVLDEVNAMAALNEMADRKADLKILTLHWGNEYIHRPSMMQRNMAYRLIDAGADIIVGHHSHVIQPYEKYKAGHIFYSLGNFCFDKPFQSQQFSKGMGVDLYFDTDSKEIEKIEFFGIKLSFRHLMHRMYNPQIQISAESETKRSIFREKDKTKRSKKESAQHSKSRNKSFVMTSVSAL
;
A
#
# COMPACT_ATOMS: atom_id res chain seq x y z
N MET A 1 20.69 5.91 0.74
CA MET A 1 19.37 6.57 0.68
C MET A 1 18.31 5.68 1.32
N LYS A 2 17.47 6.24 2.19
CA LYS A 2 16.37 5.50 2.84
C LYS A 2 15.02 5.86 2.22
N ILE A 3 14.29 4.88 1.71
CA ILE A 3 12.93 5.05 1.17
C ILE A 3 11.97 4.30 2.07
N THR A 4 10.96 5.00 2.59
CA THR A 4 9.92 4.38 3.43
C THR A 4 8.62 4.24 2.65
N LEU A 5 8.07 3.01 2.64
CA LEU A 5 6.78 2.69 2.04
C LEU A 5 5.76 2.52 3.15
N VAL A 6 4.62 3.19 3.02
CA VAL A 6 3.49 3.08 3.95
C VAL A 6 2.22 2.70 3.21
N GLY A 7 1.23 2.17 3.94
CA GLY A 7 -0.03 1.70 3.40
C GLY A 7 -1.05 2.81 3.11
N ASP A 8 -2.33 2.45 3.18
CA ASP A 8 -3.45 3.28 2.78
C ASP A 8 -3.69 4.45 3.75
N ILE A 9 -3.82 5.64 3.19
CA ILE A 9 -4.11 6.91 3.87
C ILE A 9 -5.49 7.37 3.41
N PHE A 10 -6.46 7.31 4.31
CA PHE A 10 -7.84 7.71 4.07
C PHE A 10 -8.20 8.90 4.98
N PRO A 11 -7.91 10.15 4.57
CA PRO A 11 -8.13 11.35 5.38
C PRO A 11 -9.60 11.79 5.45
N ALA A 12 -10.52 10.91 5.17
CA ALA A 12 -11.95 11.18 5.08
C ALA A 12 -12.74 10.64 6.28
N ASP A 13 -14.01 11.02 6.36
CA ASP A 13 -14.99 10.27 7.12
C ASP A 13 -15.70 9.31 6.17
N GLU A 14 -15.86 8.03 6.53
CA GLU A 14 -16.77 7.11 5.85
C GLU A 14 -18.22 7.46 6.17
N PHE A 15 -19.17 6.97 5.36
CA PHE A 15 -20.59 7.20 5.52
C PHE A 15 -21.11 6.98 6.97
N LEU A 16 -20.62 5.92 7.63
CA LEU A 16 -21.01 5.61 9.02
C LEU A 16 -20.22 6.39 10.08
N SER A 17 -19.17 7.12 9.68
CA SER A 17 -18.31 7.87 10.60
C SER A 17 -18.32 9.39 10.36
N VAL A 18 -19.27 9.89 9.58
CA VAL A 18 -19.44 11.33 9.35
C VAL A 18 -19.59 12.08 10.69
N GLY A 19 -18.70 13.06 10.91
CA GLY A 19 -18.63 13.85 12.13
C GLY A 19 -17.67 13.31 13.20
N PHE A 20 -17.09 12.11 13.03
CA PHE A 20 -16.14 11.51 13.98
C PHE A 20 -15.06 10.62 13.34
N GLY A 21 -15.00 10.56 12.02
CA GLY A 21 -13.94 9.87 11.28
C GLY A 21 -12.61 10.65 11.25
N ILE A 22 -11.71 10.26 10.37
CA ILE A 22 -10.36 10.85 10.27
C ILE A 22 -10.44 12.34 9.96
N ARG A 23 -11.28 12.75 8.99
CA ARG A 23 -11.44 14.16 8.65
C ARG A 23 -11.92 14.98 9.85
N SER A 24 -13.02 14.57 10.46
CA SER A 24 -13.60 15.30 11.59
C SER A 24 -12.65 15.42 12.77
N GLN A 25 -11.89 14.39 13.07
CA GLN A 25 -10.86 14.42 14.12
C GLN A 25 -9.70 15.32 13.75
N PHE A 26 -9.24 15.28 12.50
CA PHE A 26 -8.20 16.15 12.00
C PHE A 26 -8.61 17.62 12.09
N GLU A 27 -9.81 17.96 11.64
CA GLU A 27 -10.34 19.32 11.71
C GLU A 27 -10.42 19.83 13.16
N ALA A 28 -10.80 18.96 14.11
CA ALA A 28 -10.90 19.28 15.53
C ALA A 28 -9.53 19.46 16.23
N THR A 29 -8.49 18.73 15.80
CA THR A 29 -7.19 18.65 16.50
C THR A 29 -6.03 19.16 15.65
N LYS A 30 -6.25 19.46 14.36
CA LYS A 30 -5.24 19.80 13.37
C LYS A 30 -4.11 18.78 13.28
N GLY A 31 -4.42 17.52 13.63
CA GLY A 31 -3.48 16.39 13.57
C GLY A 31 -2.41 16.38 14.67
N GLU A 32 -2.45 17.30 15.66
CA GLU A 32 -1.44 17.39 16.73
C GLU A 32 -1.20 16.03 17.43
N ARG A 33 -2.26 15.24 17.62
CA ARG A 33 -2.17 13.92 18.27
C ARG A 33 -1.47 12.84 17.44
N TRP A 34 -1.35 13.05 16.14
CA TRP A 34 -0.77 12.06 15.20
C TRP A 34 0.62 12.45 14.76
N LYS A 35 0.96 13.75 14.80
CA LYS A 35 2.17 14.32 14.23
C LYS A 35 3.42 13.58 14.71
N ASP A 36 3.62 13.47 16.02
CA ASP A 36 4.81 12.84 16.60
C ASP A 36 4.93 11.36 16.20
N ASN A 37 3.79 10.63 16.15
CA ASN A 37 3.78 9.23 15.78
C ASN A 37 4.13 9.03 14.31
N ILE A 38 3.59 9.87 13.41
CA ILE A 38 3.91 9.80 11.98
C ILE A 38 5.35 10.24 11.76
N GLN A 39 5.80 11.33 12.35
CA GLN A 39 7.18 11.79 12.25
C GLN A 39 8.17 10.78 12.80
N GLY A 40 7.85 10.06 13.89
CA GLY A 40 8.68 8.99 14.42
C GLY A 40 8.91 7.83 13.41
N ILE A 41 8.03 7.69 12.40
CA ILE A 41 8.19 6.72 11.31
C ILE A 41 9.00 7.32 10.14
N THR A 42 8.77 8.59 9.83
CA THR A 42 9.16 9.20 8.54
C THR A 42 10.39 10.09 8.60
N GLN A 43 10.76 10.62 9.80
CA GLN A 43 11.75 11.68 9.96
C GLN A 43 13.15 11.37 9.41
N ASP A 44 13.56 10.10 9.44
CA ASP A 44 14.88 9.67 8.97
C ASP A 44 14.84 9.16 7.53
N SER A 45 13.73 9.37 6.82
CA SER A 45 13.53 8.87 5.47
C SER A 45 13.80 9.97 4.45
N ASP A 46 14.52 9.62 3.39
CA ASP A 46 14.78 10.52 2.27
C ASP A 46 13.55 10.70 1.39
N ILE A 47 12.77 9.62 1.21
CA ILE A 47 11.54 9.58 0.44
C ILE A 47 10.53 8.73 1.20
N VAL A 48 9.31 9.23 1.35
CA VAL A 48 8.18 8.45 1.91
C VAL A 48 7.08 8.39 0.88
N ILE A 49 6.64 7.15 0.56
CA ILE A 49 5.61 6.85 -0.45
C ILE A 49 4.42 6.20 0.23
N GLY A 50 3.21 6.72 0.00
CA GLY A 50 1.95 6.15 0.47
C GLY A 50 0.85 6.19 -0.60
N ASN A 51 -0.35 5.71 -0.26
CA ASN A 51 -1.53 5.74 -1.12
C ASN A 51 -2.61 6.64 -0.52
N LEU A 52 -2.98 7.72 -1.22
CA LEU A 52 -4.06 8.63 -0.80
C LEU A 52 -5.40 8.13 -1.32
N GLU A 53 -6.17 7.48 -0.45
CA GLU A 53 -7.38 6.74 -0.82
C GLU A 53 -8.68 7.55 -0.66
N SER A 54 -8.60 8.86 -0.78
CA SER A 54 -9.76 9.73 -0.92
C SER A 54 -9.36 11.07 -1.52
N PRO A 55 -10.27 11.81 -2.19
CA PRO A 55 -10.01 13.16 -2.63
C PRO A 55 -9.83 14.11 -1.44
N LEU A 56 -9.11 15.21 -1.68
CA LEU A 56 -8.96 16.35 -0.78
C LEU A 56 -9.67 17.54 -1.39
N LEU A 57 -10.61 18.12 -0.67
CA LEU A 57 -11.36 19.28 -1.19
C LEU A 57 -12.01 20.08 -0.06
N GLU A 58 -12.40 21.31 -0.37
CA GLU A 58 -13.19 22.15 0.50
C GLU A 58 -14.64 21.61 0.61
N PRO A 59 -15.30 21.76 1.76
CA PRO A 59 -16.69 21.29 1.94
C PRO A 59 -17.68 21.83 0.91
N SER A 60 -17.43 23.01 0.36
CA SER A 60 -18.26 23.62 -0.69
C SER A 60 -18.26 22.85 -2.02
N LEU A 61 -17.17 22.13 -2.30
CA LEU A 61 -17.04 21.27 -3.48
C LEU A 61 -17.60 19.87 -3.27
N ALA A 62 -17.83 19.46 -2.02
CA ALA A 62 -18.42 18.18 -1.69
C ALA A 62 -19.92 18.06 -2.05
N ALA A 63 -20.57 19.14 -2.44
CA ALA A 63 -21.89 19.20 -3.09
C ALA A 63 -22.97 18.27 -2.50
N GLY A 64 -23.12 18.29 -1.15
CA GLY A 64 -24.13 17.49 -0.46
C GLY A 64 -23.71 16.02 -0.15
N LYS A 65 -22.50 15.61 -0.53
CA LYS A 65 -21.90 14.36 -0.10
C LYS A 65 -20.94 14.62 1.09
N PRO A 66 -21.34 14.35 2.34
CA PRO A 66 -20.53 14.69 3.52
C PRO A 66 -19.41 13.71 3.83
N ASP A 67 -19.26 12.65 3.04
CA ASP A 67 -18.36 11.53 3.23
C ASP A 67 -17.30 11.43 2.11
N PHE A 68 -16.33 10.58 2.30
CA PHE A 68 -15.29 10.23 1.33
C PHE A 68 -14.48 11.40 0.78
N TYR A 69 -14.21 12.43 1.60
CA TYR A 69 -13.22 13.47 1.28
C TYR A 69 -12.47 13.93 2.53
N GLY A 70 -11.21 14.29 2.36
CA GLY A 70 -10.38 14.93 3.37
C GLY A 70 -10.31 16.44 3.21
N SER A 71 -9.91 17.16 4.27
CA SER A 71 -9.70 18.61 4.17
C SER A 71 -8.38 18.93 3.43
N PRO A 72 -8.30 20.09 2.74
CA PRO A 72 -7.07 20.53 2.06
C PRO A 72 -5.86 20.61 2.99
N GLU A 73 -6.05 21.03 4.23
CA GLU A 73 -4.97 21.15 5.22
C GLU A 73 -4.31 19.82 5.56
N PHE A 74 -5.00 18.70 5.30
CA PHE A 74 -4.43 17.37 5.55
C PHE A 74 -3.21 17.09 4.66
N ALA A 75 -3.19 17.58 3.42
CA ALA A 75 -2.02 17.45 2.55
C ALA A 75 -0.79 18.15 3.15
N ARG A 76 -0.96 19.39 3.63
CA ARG A 76 0.12 20.13 4.28
C ARG A 76 0.60 19.42 5.54
N PHE A 77 -0.32 18.90 6.34
CA PHE A 77 0.01 18.08 7.52
C PHE A 77 0.82 16.83 7.15
N LEU A 78 0.43 16.08 6.11
CA LEU A 78 1.20 14.93 5.63
C LEU A 78 2.60 15.33 5.20
N ARG A 79 2.73 16.46 4.49
CA ARG A 79 4.02 16.99 4.05
C ARG A 79 4.91 17.37 5.23
N GLU A 80 4.37 18.04 6.25
CA GLU A 80 5.07 18.35 7.50
C GLU A 80 5.48 17.10 8.28
N CYS A 81 4.71 16.01 8.14
CA CYS A 81 5.05 14.71 8.69
C CYS A 81 6.04 13.92 7.81
N GLY A 82 6.62 14.50 6.75
CA GLY A 82 7.65 13.89 5.92
C GLY A 82 7.13 13.04 4.75
N ILE A 83 5.81 12.92 4.54
CA ILE A 83 5.26 12.20 3.38
C ILE A 83 5.41 13.08 2.14
N GLY A 84 6.19 12.62 1.18
CA GLY A 84 6.57 13.39 0.00
C GLY A 84 5.99 12.88 -1.32
N VAL A 85 5.50 11.65 -1.36
CA VAL A 85 4.95 11.02 -2.56
C VAL A 85 3.65 10.29 -2.22
N LEU A 86 2.60 10.54 -3.01
CA LEU A 86 1.33 9.85 -2.87
C LEU A 86 0.87 9.25 -4.19
N ASN A 87 0.48 7.97 -4.16
CA ASN A 87 -0.31 7.37 -5.22
C ASN A 87 -1.74 7.87 -5.13
N VAL A 88 -2.30 8.32 -6.26
CA VAL A 88 -3.71 8.73 -6.37
C VAL A 88 -4.54 7.79 -7.24
N ALA A 89 -3.93 6.76 -7.84
CA ALA A 89 -4.68 5.76 -8.59
C ALA A 89 -5.33 4.77 -7.63
N ASN A 90 -6.59 5.00 -7.28
CA ASN A 90 -7.40 4.12 -6.43
C ASN A 90 -8.90 4.31 -6.68
N ASN A 91 -9.71 3.42 -6.10
CA ASN A 91 -11.16 3.37 -6.33
C ASN A 91 -11.97 4.45 -5.59
N HIS A 92 -11.35 5.25 -4.71
CA HIS A 92 -12.03 6.32 -3.97
C HIS A 92 -11.64 7.74 -4.42
N ILE A 93 -10.63 7.90 -5.26
CA ILE A 93 -10.13 9.22 -5.64
C ILE A 93 -11.15 10.05 -6.44
N LEU A 94 -12.09 9.38 -7.11
CA LEU A 94 -13.16 10.00 -7.91
C LEU A 94 -14.51 10.07 -7.19
N GLU A 95 -14.59 9.87 -5.86
CA GLU A 95 -15.86 9.94 -5.11
C GLU A 95 -16.62 11.27 -5.28
N HIS A 96 -15.89 12.33 -5.56
CA HIS A 96 -16.44 13.66 -5.84
C HIS A 96 -16.24 14.08 -7.32
N GLY A 97 -16.10 13.10 -8.21
CA GLY A 97 -15.96 13.29 -9.66
C GLY A 97 -14.66 13.97 -10.07
N LYS A 98 -14.55 14.29 -11.36
CA LYS A 98 -13.36 14.88 -11.97
C LYS A 98 -12.94 16.20 -11.30
N GLY A 99 -13.90 17.08 -10.98
CA GLY A 99 -13.58 18.35 -10.30
C GLY A 99 -12.95 18.17 -8.92
N GLY A 100 -13.41 17.17 -8.14
CA GLY A 100 -12.82 16.81 -6.86
C GLY A 100 -11.41 16.23 -7.03
N TYR A 101 -11.19 15.43 -8.05
CA TYR A 101 -9.89 14.89 -8.41
C TYR A 101 -8.89 16.00 -8.81
N GLU A 102 -9.27 16.88 -9.73
CA GLU A 102 -8.43 17.99 -10.17
C GLU A 102 -8.07 18.91 -8.99
N ARG A 103 -9.05 19.21 -8.13
CA ARG A 103 -8.77 19.98 -6.91
C ARG A 103 -7.80 19.26 -5.97
N THR A 104 -7.91 17.94 -5.84
CA THR A 104 -6.98 17.13 -5.05
C THR A 104 -5.55 17.25 -5.58
N LEU A 105 -5.35 17.12 -6.90
CA LEU A 105 -4.02 17.28 -7.51
C LEU A 105 -3.43 18.66 -7.24
N GLN A 106 -4.24 19.73 -7.38
CA GLN A 106 -3.82 21.09 -7.07
C GLN A 106 -3.42 21.27 -5.60
N ILE A 107 -4.19 20.72 -4.66
CA ILE A 107 -3.89 20.77 -3.22
C ILE A 107 -2.56 20.04 -2.90
N LEU A 108 -2.33 18.88 -3.53
CA LEU A 108 -1.08 18.14 -3.34
C LEU A 108 0.12 18.91 -3.89
N GLU A 109 0.00 19.52 -5.06
CA GLU A 109 1.04 20.37 -5.66
C GLU A 109 1.34 21.59 -4.77
N GLU A 110 0.30 22.33 -4.34
CA GLU A 110 0.41 23.48 -3.43
C GLU A 110 1.08 23.10 -2.09
N SER A 111 0.93 21.84 -1.67
CA SER A 111 1.53 21.30 -0.44
C SER A 111 2.94 20.74 -0.65
N GLY A 112 3.45 20.70 -1.88
CA GLY A 112 4.77 20.14 -2.21
C GLY A 112 4.82 18.62 -2.09
N ILE A 113 3.71 17.93 -2.34
CA ILE A 113 3.61 16.46 -2.41
C ILE A 113 3.60 16.04 -3.88
N ALA A 114 4.53 15.18 -4.26
CA ALA A 114 4.58 14.63 -5.61
C ALA A 114 3.54 13.51 -5.77
N VAL A 115 2.98 13.41 -6.98
CA VAL A 115 1.88 12.49 -7.28
C VAL A 115 2.33 11.40 -8.25
N ALA A 116 2.04 10.14 -7.91
CA ALA A 116 2.08 8.99 -8.80
C ALA A 116 0.66 8.53 -9.13
N GLY A 117 0.46 7.92 -10.29
CA GLY A 117 -0.84 7.36 -10.67
C GLY A 117 -1.79 8.34 -11.37
N ASN A 118 -1.28 9.48 -11.81
CA ASN A 118 -2.02 10.47 -12.58
C ASN A 118 -1.72 10.33 -14.08
N ASP A 119 -2.75 10.14 -14.90
CA ASP A 119 -2.69 10.21 -16.37
C ASP A 119 -1.56 9.36 -17.00
N ASN A 120 -1.36 8.15 -16.50
CA ASN A 120 -0.32 7.19 -16.91
C ASN A 120 1.13 7.77 -16.91
N ARG A 121 1.36 8.86 -16.19
CA ARG A 121 2.68 9.49 -16.11
C ARG A 121 3.57 8.81 -15.09
N VAL A 122 4.85 8.71 -15.42
CA VAL A 122 5.89 8.30 -14.48
C VAL A 122 6.39 9.54 -13.72
N LEU A 123 6.37 9.46 -12.39
CA LEU A 123 7.01 10.44 -11.53
C LEU A 123 8.51 10.12 -11.45
N TYR A 124 9.35 11.12 -11.70
CA TYR A 124 10.80 11.01 -11.54
C TYR A 124 11.31 11.85 -10.38
N ILE A 125 12.12 11.24 -9.53
CA ILE A 125 12.80 11.90 -8.42
C ILE A 125 14.30 11.77 -8.63
N HIS A 126 14.99 12.90 -8.70
CA HIS A 126 16.44 12.96 -8.69
C HIS A 126 16.95 13.18 -7.27
N ARG A 127 17.76 12.26 -6.76
CA ARG A 127 18.38 12.39 -5.44
C ARG A 127 19.71 11.63 -5.37
N ASP A 128 20.74 12.29 -4.84
CA ASP A 128 22.07 11.68 -4.61
C ASP A 128 22.62 10.92 -5.83
N ASN A 129 22.61 11.56 -6.99
CA ASN A 129 23.01 10.98 -8.30
C ASN A 129 22.19 9.76 -8.74
N CYS A 130 20.99 9.57 -8.18
CA CYS A 130 20.07 8.53 -8.57
C CYS A 130 18.83 9.11 -9.22
N LEU A 131 18.33 8.41 -10.22
CA LEU A 131 17.03 8.63 -10.83
C LEU A 131 16.06 7.54 -10.38
N ILE A 132 15.03 7.90 -9.65
CA ILE A 132 13.98 7.00 -9.20
C ILE A 132 12.74 7.23 -10.05
N GLY A 133 12.26 6.19 -10.72
CA GLY A 133 10.97 6.20 -11.43
C GLY A 133 9.88 5.59 -10.56
N ILE A 134 8.74 6.28 -10.42
CA ILE A 134 7.59 5.81 -9.66
C ILE A 134 6.35 5.92 -10.53
N ALA A 135 5.62 4.81 -10.72
CA ALA A 135 4.33 4.82 -11.42
C ALA A 135 3.25 4.16 -10.55
N GLY A 136 2.08 4.77 -10.53
CA GLY A 136 0.93 4.28 -9.78
C GLY A 136 -0.16 3.77 -10.70
N PHE A 137 -0.91 2.73 -10.28
CA PHE A 137 -1.99 2.16 -11.07
C PHE A 137 -3.09 1.58 -10.19
N CYS A 138 -4.34 1.55 -10.72
CA CYS A 138 -5.50 0.93 -10.08
C CYS A 138 -6.27 0.04 -11.06
N ASN A 139 -6.74 -1.14 -10.59
CA ASN A 139 -7.70 -1.98 -11.33
C ASN A 139 -8.92 -2.37 -10.49
N VAL A 140 -9.23 -1.59 -9.48
CA VAL A 140 -10.35 -1.83 -8.57
C VAL A 140 -11.51 -0.92 -8.92
N ASP A 141 -12.72 -1.48 -8.96
CA ASP A 141 -14.00 -0.74 -9.15
C ASP A 141 -13.97 0.24 -10.32
N LEU A 142 -13.33 -0.12 -11.43
CA LEU A 142 -13.16 0.76 -12.60
C LEU A 142 -14.49 1.24 -13.20
N ASP A 143 -15.56 0.47 -13.01
CA ASP A 143 -16.92 0.79 -13.50
C ASP A 143 -17.68 1.73 -12.56
N LYS A 144 -17.14 2.01 -11.37
CA LYS A 144 -17.82 2.84 -10.36
C LYS A 144 -17.92 4.32 -10.77
N PHE A 145 -16.88 4.80 -11.46
CA PHE A 145 -16.78 6.18 -11.90
C PHE A 145 -16.28 6.27 -13.34
N ASP A 146 -16.67 7.33 -14.05
CA ASP A 146 -16.05 7.67 -15.32
C ASP A 146 -14.65 8.23 -15.06
N ASN A 147 -13.63 7.42 -15.34
CA ASN A 147 -12.24 7.80 -15.10
C ASN A 147 -11.76 8.88 -16.08
N ASP A 148 -12.25 8.92 -17.30
CA ASP A 148 -11.88 9.89 -18.34
C ASP A 148 -10.38 10.30 -18.33
N GLY A 149 -9.50 9.30 -18.11
CA GLY A 149 -8.05 9.49 -18.04
C GLY A 149 -7.53 10.17 -16.76
N CYS A 150 -8.34 10.31 -15.71
CA CYS A 150 -7.91 10.95 -14.47
C CYS A 150 -6.79 10.18 -13.80
N PHE A 151 -7.03 8.93 -13.41
CA PHE A 151 -6.00 8.11 -12.81
C PHE A 151 -5.56 6.96 -13.74
N SER A 152 -4.36 6.45 -13.51
CA SER A 152 -3.75 5.40 -14.32
C SER A 152 -4.39 4.03 -14.03
N VAL A 153 -4.95 3.41 -15.07
CA VAL A 153 -5.55 2.08 -14.98
C VAL A 153 -4.47 1.00 -15.02
N LEU A 154 -4.53 0.06 -14.07
CA LEU A 154 -3.64 -1.11 -14.04
C LEU A 154 -4.08 -2.13 -15.08
N ASP A 155 -3.44 -2.11 -16.20
CA ASP A 155 -3.37 -3.20 -17.15
C ASP A 155 -1.91 -3.47 -17.57
N GLU A 156 -1.69 -4.55 -18.28
CA GLU A 156 -0.32 -4.95 -18.67
C GLU A 156 0.32 -3.95 -19.63
N VAL A 157 -0.47 -3.35 -20.53
CA VAL A 157 0.02 -2.40 -21.55
C VAL A 157 0.51 -1.11 -20.88
N ASN A 158 -0.30 -0.52 -20.00
CA ASN A 158 0.04 0.71 -19.31
C ASN A 158 1.25 0.54 -18.39
N ALA A 159 1.26 -0.55 -17.61
CA ALA A 159 2.36 -0.82 -16.68
C ALA A 159 3.68 -1.12 -17.41
N MET A 160 3.64 -1.87 -18.51
CA MET A 160 4.82 -2.12 -19.36
C MET A 160 5.32 -0.85 -20.03
N ALA A 161 4.43 0.03 -20.50
CA ALA A 161 4.79 1.32 -21.09
C ALA A 161 5.55 2.19 -20.09
N ALA A 162 5.09 2.27 -18.83
CA ALA A 162 5.77 3.00 -17.77
C ALA A 162 7.15 2.41 -17.47
N LEU A 163 7.28 1.08 -17.39
CA LEU A 163 8.58 0.42 -17.16
C LEU A 163 9.56 0.64 -18.31
N ASN A 164 9.08 0.61 -19.56
CA ASN A 164 9.90 0.93 -20.73
C ASN A 164 10.37 2.39 -20.71
N GLU A 165 9.48 3.34 -20.37
CA GLU A 165 9.86 4.76 -20.20
C GLU A 165 10.94 4.93 -19.11
N MET A 166 10.77 4.25 -17.97
CA MET A 166 11.77 4.27 -16.88
C MET A 166 13.12 3.68 -17.35
N ALA A 167 13.11 2.62 -18.16
CA ALA A 167 14.30 2.00 -18.71
C ALA A 167 14.99 2.93 -19.73
N ASP A 168 14.24 3.55 -20.64
CA ASP A 168 14.74 4.50 -21.62
C ASP A 168 15.41 5.72 -20.97
N ARG A 169 14.82 6.20 -19.86
CA ARG A 169 15.39 7.28 -19.03
C ARG A 169 16.51 6.80 -18.10
N LYS A 170 16.82 5.51 -18.08
CA LYS A 170 17.85 4.89 -17.23
C LYS A 170 17.59 5.13 -15.75
N ALA A 171 16.34 4.96 -15.31
CA ALA A 171 16.01 5.02 -13.89
C ALA A 171 16.79 3.94 -13.13
N ASP A 172 17.50 4.35 -12.08
CA ASP A 172 18.30 3.47 -11.21
C ASP A 172 17.42 2.59 -10.31
N LEU A 173 16.22 3.07 -9.96
CA LEU A 173 15.23 2.32 -9.17
C LEU A 173 13.83 2.55 -9.76
N LYS A 174 13.13 1.46 -10.04
CA LYS A 174 11.80 1.45 -10.66
C LYS A 174 10.76 0.89 -9.69
N ILE A 175 9.87 1.75 -9.22
CA ILE A 175 8.85 1.44 -8.21
C ILE A 175 7.46 1.51 -8.85
N LEU A 176 6.69 0.42 -8.72
CA LEU A 176 5.27 0.42 -9.06
C LEU A 176 4.43 0.38 -7.79
N THR A 177 3.50 1.31 -7.64
CA THR A 177 2.51 1.33 -6.56
C THR A 177 1.14 0.94 -7.13
N LEU A 178 0.57 -0.17 -6.62
CA LEU A 178 -0.58 -0.83 -7.23
C LEU A 178 -1.75 -0.91 -6.24
N HIS A 179 -2.86 -0.29 -6.61
CA HIS A 179 -4.12 -0.42 -5.88
C HIS A 179 -4.96 -1.54 -6.51
N TRP A 180 -4.94 -2.73 -5.89
CA TRP A 180 -5.38 -3.97 -6.52
C TRP A 180 -5.88 -5.04 -5.57
N GLY A 181 -6.54 -6.06 -6.13
CA GLY A 181 -6.96 -7.26 -5.40
C GLY A 181 -8.33 -7.11 -4.76
N ASN A 182 -8.54 -7.80 -3.65
CA ASN A 182 -9.82 -7.79 -2.94
C ASN A 182 -9.64 -7.35 -1.50
N GLU A 183 -10.60 -6.57 -1.01
CA GLU A 183 -10.65 -6.14 0.39
C GLU A 183 -10.66 -7.35 1.35
N TYR A 184 -9.97 -7.20 2.47
CA TYR A 184 -9.96 -8.12 3.62
C TYR A 184 -9.43 -9.52 3.37
N ILE A 185 -8.84 -9.75 2.20
CA ILE A 185 -8.22 -11.04 1.84
C ILE A 185 -6.71 -10.99 2.16
N HIS A 186 -6.26 -11.82 3.09
CA HIS A 186 -4.87 -11.86 3.55
C HIS A 186 -3.87 -12.50 2.58
N ARG A 187 -4.33 -13.05 1.47
CA ARG A 187 -3.47 -13.71 0.48
C ARG A 187 -3.71 -13.12 -0.91
N PRO A 188 -2.64 -12.78 -1.64
CA PRO A 188 -2.78 -12.32 -3.01
C PRO A 188 -3.38 -13.41 -3.89
N SER A 189 -4.23 -13.03 -4.81
CA SER A 189 -4.79 -13.92 -5.83
C SER A 189 -3.70 -14.40 -6.80
N MET A 190 -3.99 -15.48 -7.54
CA MET A 190 -3.11 -15.93 -8.62
C MET A 190 -2.93 -14.86 -9.71
N MET A 191 -3.96 -14.04 -9.96
CA MET A 191 -3.88 -12.94 -10.93
C MET A 191 -2.88 -11.87 -10.46
N GLN A 192 -2.94 -11.45 -9.18
CA GLN A 192 -1.97 -10.52 -8.61
C GLN A 192 -0.54 -11.07 -8.68
N ARG A 193 -0.33 -12.34 -8.32
CA ARG A 193 0.99 -12.97 -8.38
C ARG A 193 1.54 -13.02 -9.81
N ASN A 194 0.74 -13.47 -10.76
CA ASN A 194 1.14 -13.58 -12.15
C ASN A 194 1.46 -12.19 -12.75
N MET A 195 0.66 -11.18 -12.43
CA MET A 195 0.92 -9.79 -12.83
C MET A 195 2.24 -9.30 -12.22
N ALA A 196 2.42 -9.47 -10.91
CA ALA A 196 3.65 -9.05 -10.23
C ALA A 196 4.90 -9.69 -10.85
N TYR A 197 4.87 -10.98 -11.15
CA TYR A 197 6.00 -11.67 -11.77
C TYR A 197 6.33 -11.11 -13.16
N ARG A 198 5.32 -10.85 -13.99
CA ARG A 198 5.52 -10.25 -15.32
C ARG A 198 6.08 -8.83 -15.21
N LEU A 199 5.62 -8.03 -14.25
CA LEU A 199 6.14 -6.68 -14.04
C LEU A 199 7.58 -6.67 -13.53
N ILE A 200 7.96 -7.60 -12.64
CA ILE A 200 9.36 -7.77 -12.24
C ILE A 200 10.20 -8.26 -13.44
N ASP A 201 9.69 -9.19 -14.24
CA ASP A 201 10.37 -9.68 -15.44
C ASP A 201 10.56 -8.56 -16.48
N ALA A 202 9.69 -7.57 -16.51
CA ALA A 202 9.80 -6.36 -17.33
C ALA A 202 10.69 -5.28 -16.73
N GLY A 203 11.28 -5.50 -15.56
CA GLY A 203 12.28 -4.63 -14.97
C GLY A 203 11.80 -3.76 -13.80
N ALA A 204 10.63 -4.01 -13.21
CA ALA A 204 10.29 -3.40 -11.94
C ALA A 204 11.20 -3.94 -10.83
N ASP A 205 11.75 -3.05 -9.99
CA ASP A 205 12.56 -3.43 -8.84
C ASP A 205 11.67 -3.63 -7.59
N ILE A 206 10.67 -2.77 -7.44
CA ILE A 206 9.74 -2.77 -6.30
C ILE A 206 8.30 -2.73 -6.80
N ILE A 207 7.46 -3.59 -6.25
CA ILE A 207 6.01 -3.52 -6.34
C ILE A 207 5.45 -3.34 -4.93
N VAL A 208 4.72 -2.25 -4.68
CA VAL A 208 4.02 -2.00 -3.43
C VAL A 208 2.51 -1.96 -3.67
N GLY A 209 1.78 -2.83 -2.99
CA GLY A 209 0.34 -3.01 -3.14
C GLY A 209 -0.48 -2.39 -2.01
N HIS A 210 -1.72 -2.06 -2.37
CA HIS A 210 -2.73 -1.35 -1.58
C HIS A 210 -4.11 -1.99 -1.73
N HIS A 211 -5.16 -1.41 -1.16
CA HIS A 211 -6.56 -1.78 -1.28
C HIS A 211 -7.06 -2.86 -0.35
N SER A 212 -6.31 -3.91 -0.10
CA SER A 212 -6.87 -5.03 0.70
C SER A 212 -7.15 -4.67 2.16
N HIS A 213 -6.68 -3.52 2.66
CA HIS A 213 -6.79 -3.02 4.04
C HIS A 213 -6.27 -4.00 5.10
N VAL A 214 -5.57 -5.04 4.67
CA VAL A 214 -4.89 -6.03 5.51
C VAL A 214 -3.48 -6.26 4.98
N ILE A 215 -2.58 -6.63 5.87
CA ILE A 215 -1.21 -6.99 5.47
C ILE A 215 -1.27 -8.29 4.68
N GLN A 216 -0.71 -8.26 3.46
CA GLN A 216 -0.47 -9.44 2.64
C GLN A 216 1.02 -9.81 2.65
N PRO A 217 1.40 -11.04 2.26
CA PRO A 217 2.80 -11.47 2.26
C PRO A 217 3.71 -10.59 1.41
N TYR A 218 4.96 -10.49 1.86
CA TYR A 218 6.08 -10.06 1.05
C TYR A 218 6.68 -11.25 0.30
N GLU A 219 7.10 -11.02 -0.94
CA GLU A 219 7.78 -12.02 -1.77
C GLU A 219 8.97 -11.40 -2.50
N LYS A 220 10.14 -12.07 -2.44
CA LYS A 220 11.25 -11.78 -3.33
C LYS A 220 11.15 -12.69 -4.53
N TYR A 221 11.01 -12.11 -5.72
CA TYR A 221 11.00 -12.83 -6.97
C TYR A 221 12.13 -12.33 -7.86
N LYS A 222 13.06 -13.21 -8.23
CA LYS A 222 14.32 -12.85 -8.91
C LYS A 222 15.08 -11.73 -8.17
N ALA A 223 15.35 -10.61 -8.83
CA ALA A 223 15.95 -9.42 -8.22
C ALA A 223 14.91 -8.51 -7.56
N GLY A 224 13.63 -8.62 -7.92
CA GLY A 224 12.58 -7.70 -7.48
C GLY A 224 11.93 -8.07 -6.15
N HIS A 225 11.30 -7.08 -5.55
CA HIS A 225 10.64 -7.18 -4.24
C HIS A 225 9.15 -6.82 -4.37
N ILE A 226 8.27 -7.71 -3.91
CA ILE A 226 6.82 -7.59 -4.04
C ILE A 226 6.21 -7.52 -2.64
N PHE A 227 5.62 -6.40 -2.30
CA PHE A 227 4.77 -6.18 -1.13
C PHE A 227 3.33 -6.18 -1.60
N TYR A 228 2.62 -7.29 -1.51
CA TYR A 228 1.28 -7.43 -2.10
C TYR A 228 0.24 -6.50 -1.49
N SER A 229 0.34 -6.20 -0.21
CA SER A 229 -0.38 -5.10 0.47
C SER A 229 0.28 -4.74 1.79
N LEU A 230 0.39 -3.44 2.03
CA LEU A 230 0.88 -2.92 3.30
C LEU A 230 -0.23 -2.71 4.34
N GLY A 231 -1.51 -2.88 3.96
CA GLY A 231 -2.64 -2.57 4.83
C GLY A 231 -2.77 -1.07 5.11
N ASN A 232 -3.37 -0.71 6.24
CA ASN A 232 -3.72 0.67 6.56
C ASN A 232 -2.59 1.42 7.29
N PHE A 233 -2.31 2.66 6.85
CA PHE A 233 -1.42 3.58 7.56
C PHE A 233 -2.20 4.61 8.39
N CYS A 234 -3.20 5.27 7.78
CA CYS A 234 -4.08 6.21 8.44
C CYS A 234 -5.48 6.00 7.86
N PHE A 235 -6.31 5.22 8.54
CA PHE A 235 -7.59 4.78 8.01
C PHE A 235 -8.63 4.65 9.12
N ASP A 236 -9.86 5.10 8.84
CA ASP A 236 -10.98 5.02 9.77
C ASP A 236 -11.89 3.82 9.44
N LYS A 237 -11.84 2.80 10.28
CA LYS A 237 -12.81 1.68 10.24
C LYS A 237 -13.31 1.37 11.65
N PRO A 238 -14.07 2.29 12.25
CA PRO A 238 -14.42 2.24 13.69
C PRO A 238 -15.24 1.02 14.11
N PHE A 239 -15.94 0.39 13.17
CA PHE A 239 -16.87 -0.72 13.46
C PHE A 239 -16.34 -2.08 12.99
N GLN A 240 -15.13 -2.15 12.44
CA GLN A 240 -14.56 -3.39 11.95
C GLN A 240 -13.60 -4.02 12.97
N SER A 241 -13.33 -5.31 12.79
CA SER A 241 -12.53 -6.09 13.73
C SER A 241 -11.09 -5.56 13.85
N GLN A 242 -10.41 -5.90 14.96
CA GLN A 242 -9.03 -5.50 15.24
C GLN A 242 -8.01 -5.87 14.13
N GLN A 243 -8.34 -6.80 13.26
CA GLN A 243 -7.46 -7.19 12.15
C GLN A 243 -7.27 -6.08 11.10
N PHE A 244 -8.22 -5.13 10.96
CA PHE A 244 -8.13 -4.00 10.02
C PHE A 244 -7.45 -2.77 10.64
N SER A 245 -7.11 -2.83 11.91
CA SER A 245 -6.37 -1.78 12.62
C SER A 245 -4.84 -1.95 12.53
N LYS A 246 -4.36 -2.77 11.59
CA LYS A 246 -2.94 -3.04 11.42
C LYS A 246 -2.48 -2.71 10.01
N GLY A 247 -1.30 -2.12 9.93
CA GLY A 247 -0.55 -1.92 8.71
C GLY A 247 0.90 -2.35 8.88
N MET A 248 1.60 -2.37 7.78
CA MET A 248 3.03 -2.62 7.71
C MET A 248 3.69 -1.44 7.02
N GLY A 249 4.78 -0.96 7.57
CA GLY A 249 5.68 -0.08 6.88
C GLY A 249 6.95 -0.82 6.49
N VAL A 250 7.63 -0.31 5.48
CA VAL A 250 8.85 -0.90 4.94
C VAL A 250 9.90 0.20 4.75
N ASP A 251 11.06 0.00 5.34
CA ASP A 251 12.24 0.82 5.07
C ASP A 251 13.15 0.08 4.07
N LEU A 252 13.35 0.69 2.92
CA LEU A 252 14.28 0.26 1.89
C LEU A 252 15.56 1.09 2.02
N TYR A 253 16.70 0.43 2.15
CA TYR A 253 18.01 1.08 2.11
C TYR A 253 18.62 0.81 0.75
N PHE A 254 18.69 1.86 -0.07
CA PHE A 254 19.21 1.83 -1.42
C PHE A 254 20.61 2.46 -1.45
N ASP A 255 21.59 1.70 -1.89
CA ASP A 255 22.94 2.21 -2.08
C ASP A 255 22.99 3.02 -3.38
N THR A 256 23.36 4.29 -3.24
CA THR A 256 23.40 5.23 -4.37
C THR A 256 24.62 5.08 -5.26
N ASP A 257 25.63 4.33 -4.84
CA ASP A 257 26.83 4.05 -5.64
C ASP A 257 26.68 2.73 -6.41
N SER A 258 26.35 1.65 -5.74
CA SER A 258 26.13 0.33 -6.36
C SER A 258 24.79 0.22 -7.12
N LYS A 259 23.82 1.11 -6.85
CA LYS A 259 22.45 1.08 -7.38
C LYS A 259 21.68 -0.19 -6.99
N GLU A 260 21.93 -0.71 -5.78
CA GLU A 260 21.32 -1.92 -5.27
C GLU A 260 20.56 -1.66 -3.96
N ILE A 261 19.54 -2.50 -3.70
CA ILE A 261 18.84 -2.51 -2.41
C ILE A 261 19.65 -3.37 -1.45
N GLU A 262 20.38 -2.73 -0.53
CA GLU A 262 21.23 -3.42 0.44
C GLU A 262 20.43 -4.07 1.57
N LYS A 263 19.33 -3.41 2.00
CA LYS A 263 18.60 -3.83 3.20
C LYS A 263 17.12 -3.47 3.08
N ILE A 264 16.27 -4.34 3.61
CA ILE A 264 14.84 -4.11 3.78
C ILE A 264 14.49 -4.39 5.24
N GLU A 265 13.88 -3.41 5.90
CA GLU A 265 13.36 -3.54 7.25
C GLU A 265 11.84 -3.37 7.25
N PHE A 266 11.18 -4.18 8.09
CA PHE A 266 9.73 -4.16 8.24
C PHE A 266 9.39 -3.68 9.65
N PHE A 267 8.38 -2.83 9.76
CA PHE A 267 7.83 -2.41 11.04
C PHE A 267 6.30 -2.48 11.03
N GLY A 268 5.73 -2.82 12.19
CA GLY A 268 4.28 -2.88 12.36
C GLY A 268 3.69 -1.51 12.61
N ILE A 269 2.54 -1.23 12.02
CA ILE A 269 1.71 -0.05 12.27
C ILE A 269 0.43 -0.53 12.95
N LYS A 270 0.10 0.08 14.08
CA LYS A 270 -1.13 -0.22 14.81
C LYS A 270 -2.00 1.02 14.89
N LEU A 271 -3.16 0.94 14.27
CA LEU A 271 -4.20 1.94 14.40
C LEU A 271 -4.97 1.64 15.69
N SER A 272 -4.89 2.53 16.66
CA SER A 272 -5.56 2.34 17.96
C SER A 272 -6.75 3.27 18.06
N PHE A 273 -7.95 2.69 18.00
CA PHE A 273 -9.19 3.38 18.28
C PHE A 273 -9.51 3.18 19.78
N ARG A 274 -9.29 4.19 20.61
CA ARG A 274 -9.82 4.16 21.98
C ARG A 274 -11.30 4.55 21.96
N HIS A 275 -12.17 3.56 22.00
CA HIS A 275 -13.55 3.76 22.37
C HIS A 275 -13.60 4.12 23.87
N LEU A 276 -13.80 5.38 24.17
CA LEU A 276 -14.32 5.76 25.47
C LEU A 276 -15.84 5.50 25.46
N MET A 277 -16.24 4.38 26.04
CA MET A 277 -17.64 3.98 26.21
C MET A 277 -18.40 4.83 27.22
N HIS A 278 -18.02 6.06 27.51
CA HIS A 278 -18.84 7.00 28.27
C HIS A 278 -18.61 8.44 27.79
N ARG A 279 -19.68 9.00 27.22
CA ARG A 279 -19.87 10.35 26.65
C ARG A 279 -19.23 10.59 25.31
N MET A 280 -20.08 10.51 24.30
CA MET A 280 -19.95 11.09 22.97
C MET A 280 -18.53 11.01 22.36
N TYR A 281 -18.33 9.95 21.67
CA TYR A 281 -17.37 9.73 20.58
C TYR A 281 -16.23 10.75 20.48
N ASN A 282 -15.11 10.39 21.05
CA ASN A 282 -13.83 10.98 20.69
C ASN A 282 -12.87 9.82 20.38
N PRO A 283 -12.88 9.24 19.18
CA PRO A 283 -11.95 8.19 18.81
C PRO A 283 -10.54 8.79 18.81
N GLN A 284 -9.67 8.26 19.64
CA GLN A 284 -8.26 8.58 19.58
C GLN A 284 -7.58 7.59 18.64
N ILE A 285 -7.18 8.04 17.47
CA ILE A 285 -6.30 7.27 16.59
C ILE A 285 -4.89 7.41 17.13
N GLN A 286 -4.33 6.30 17.55
CA GLN A 286 -2.94 6.23 17.95
C GLN A 286 -2.19 5.40 16.89
N ILE A 287 -1.40 6.06 16.07
CA ILE A 287 -0.46 5.39 15.18
C ILE A 287 0.80 5.15 16.00
N SER A 288 1.16 3.89 16.20
CA SER A 288 2.40 3.50 16.85
C SER A 288 3.16 2.51 15.97
N ALA A 289 4.45 2.76 15.77
CA ALA A 289 5.34 1.78 15.17
C ALA A 289 5.76 0.78 16.25
N GLU A 290 5.36 -0.49 16.12
CA GLU A 290 5.89 -1.58 16.92
C GLU A 290 6.87 -2.38 16.05
N SER A 291 8.14 -2.43 16.45
CA SER A 291 9.12 -3.30 15.81
C SER A 291 8.82 -4.75 16.19
N GLU A 292 8.02 -5.43 15.38
CA GLU A 292 7.92 -6.89 15.47
C GLU A 292 9.19 -7.50 14.87
N THR A 293 10.04 -8.02 15.78
CA THR A 293 11.24 -8.77 15.43
C THR A 293 10.92 -9.86 14.41
N LYS A 294 11.67 -9.87 13.34
CA LYS A 294 11.84 -10.76 12.16
C LYS A 294 11.35 -12.23 12.20
N ARG A 295 10.62 -12.72 13.22
CA ARG A 295 10.41 -14.17 13.41
C ARG A 295 9.11 -14.76 12.90
N SER A 296 8.07 -14.00 12.61
CA SER A 296 6.75 -14.58 12.30
C SER A 296 6.41 -14.69 10.80
N ILE A 297 6.91 -13.83 9.94
CA ILE A 297 6.56 -13.83 8.50
C ILE A 297 7.41 -14.84 7.70
N PHE A 298 8.61 -15.22 8.19
CA PHE A 298 9.52 -16.14 7.50
C PHE A 298 9.33 -17.63 7.84
N ARG A 299 8.51 -18.00 8.82
CA ARG A 299 8.38 -19.42 9.26
C ARG A 299 7.61 -20.36 8.33
N GLU A 300 6.86 -19.85 7.34
CA GLU A 300 6.11 -20.74 6.42
C GLU A 300 6.96 -21.36 5.30
N LYS A 301 8.09 -20.77 4.91
CA LYS A 301 8.97 -21.35 3.86
C LYS A 301 9.82 -22.53 4.37
N ASP A 302 10.10 -22.62 5.68
CA ASP A 302 10.87 -23.74 6.25
C ASP A 302 10.04 -25.01 6.48
N LYS A 303 8.72 -24.89 6.69
CA LYS A 303 7.84 -26.06 6.84
C LYS A 303 7.67 -26.83 5.54
N THR A 304 7.66 -26.16 4.39
CA THR A 304 7.57 -26.83 3.07
C THR A 304 8.86 -27.53 2.65
N LYS A 305 10.02 -27.09 3.11
CA LYS A 305 11.30 -27.80 2.89
C LYS A 305 11.48 -29.01 3.80
N ARG A 306 10.94 -28.98 5.04
CA ARG A 306 10.97 -30.13 5.95
C ARG A 306 10.02 -31.25 5.51
N SER A 307 8.78 -30.93 5.06
CA SER A 307 7.85 -31.94 4.58
C SER A 307 8.31 -32.63 3.30
N LYS A 308 9.05 -31.94 2.41
CA LYS A 308 9.67 -32.56 1.22
C LYS A 308 10.90 -33.43 1.54
N LYS A 309 11.60 -33.20 2.64
CA LYS A 309 12.70 -34.07 3.08
C LYS A 309 12.18 -35.33 3.81
N GLU A 310 11.10 -35.23 4.55
CA GLU A 310 10.50 -36.39 5.25
C GLU A 310 9.75 -37.31 4.26
N SER A 311 9.11 -36.78 3.22
CA SER A 311 8.49 -37.60 2.17
C SER A 311 9.52 -38.33 1.29
N ALA A 312 10.74 -37.79 1.12
CA ALA A 312 11.81 -38.42 0.35
C ALA A 312 12.57 -39.52 1.14
N GLN A 313 12.51 -39.50 2.47
CA GLN A 313 13.08 -40.58 3.31
C GLN A 313 12.11 -41.76 3.51
N HIS A 314 10.79 -41.54 3.41
CA HIS A 314 9.80 -42.62 3.53
C HIS A 314 9.59 -43.47 2.25
N SER A 315 10.05 -42.97 1.09
CA SER A 315 9.94 -43.71 -0.19
C SER A 315 11.06 -44.73 -0.43
N LYS A 316 12.11 -44.79 0.43
CA LYS A 316 13.23 -45.75 0.26
C LYS A 316 13.15 -47.00 1.11
N SER A 317 12.11 -47.20 1.93
CA SER A 317 12.03 -48.35 2.84
C SER A 317 10.84 -49.30 2.63
N ARG A 318 10.13 -49.23 1.51
CA ARG A 318 9.06 -50.20 1.20
C ARG A 318 9.14 -50.67 -0.25
N ASN A 319 10.11 -51.53 -0.51
CA ASN A 319 10.05 -52.55 -1.56
C ASN A 319 10.35 -53.89 -0.92
N LYS A 320 9.32 -54.57 -0.46
CA LYS A 320 9.25 -56.04 -0.34
C LYS A 320 7.80 -56.46 -0.26
N SER A 321 7.37 -57.09 -1.36
CA SER A 321 6.38 -58.16 -1.52
C SER A 321 5.14 -58.20 -0.61
N PHE A 322 3.93 -58.18 -1.14
CA PHE A 322 3.04 -59.37 -1.10
C PHE A 322 1.89 -59.26 -2.14
N VAL A 323 1.53 -60.40 -2.62
CA VAL A 323 0.65 -60.82 -3.69
C VAL A 323 -0.82 -60.70 -3.29
N MET A 324 -1.69 -60.41 -4.27
CA MET A 324 -3.12 -60.75 -4.49
C MET A 324 -4.05 -60.99 -3.29
N THR A 325 -5.19 -60.37 -3.29
CA THR A 325 -6.47 -61.03 -3.63
C THR A 325 -7.62 -60.00 -3.82
N SER A 326 -8.40 -60.24 -4.83
CA SER A 326 -9.67 -59.65 -5.18
C SER A 326 -10.76 -59.91 -4.12
N VAL A 327 -11.77 -59.03 -3.99
CA VAL A 327 -13.22 -59.34 -4.03
C VAL A 327 -14.04 -58.05 -3.88
N SER A 328 -14.82 -57.77 -4.86
CA SER A 328 -16.13 -57.19 -5.08
C SER A 328 -16.98 -56.62 -3.94
N ALA A 329 -17.65 -55.52 -4.31
CA ALA A 329 -19.06 -55.15 -4.12
C ALA A 329 -19.53 -54.74 -2.70
N LEU A 330 -19.88 -53.53 -2.54
CA LEU A 330 -21.24 -52.93 -2.53
C LEU A 330 -21.11 -51.44 -2.46
#